data_93f668328cc348f5ee7e9ba0f4669efe
#
_entry.id   93f668328cc348f5ee7e9ba0f4669efe
#
_cell.length_a   1.000
_cell.length_b   1.000
_cell.length_c   1.000
_cell.angle_alpha   90.00
_cell.angle_beta   90.00
_cell.angle_gamma   90.00
#
_symmetry.space_group_name_H-M   'P 1'
#
loop_
_entity.id
_entity.type
_entity.pdbx_description
1 polymer ?
#
loop_
_entity_poly.entity_id
_entity_poly.type
_entity_poly.pdbx_seq_one_letter_code
_entity_poly.pdbx_strand_id
1 'polypeptide(L)' 'EDLNAYITALRAEIGNVEQIISEKTKVQMEADALFSVSAD' A
#
# COMPACT_ATOMS: atom_id res chain seq x y z
N GLU A 1 5.56 8.38 30.70
CA GLU A 1 4.48 8.37 29.75
C GLU A 1 4.83 9.12 28.50
N ASP A 2 5.03 8.43 27.45
CA ASP A 2 5.52 9.09 26.24
C ASP A 2 4.51 8.96 25.12
N LEU A 3 3.58 9.87 25.08
CA LEU A 3 2.56 9.88 24.05
C LEU A 3 3.16 10.19 22.69
N ASN A 4 4.24 10.94 22.67
CA ASN A 4 4.91 11.23 21.39
C ASN A 4 5.49 9.96 20.78
N ALA A 5 6.05 9.07 21.62
CA ALA A 5 6.56 7.81 21.12
C ALA A 5 5.43 6.94 20.60
N TYR A 6 4.28 7.00 21.24
CA TYR A 6 3.12 6.27 20.80
C TYR A 6 2.65 6.77 19.42
N ILE A 7 2.60 8.09 19.26
CA ILE A 7 2.23 8.67 17.98
C ILE A 7 3.22 8.27 16.89
N THR A 8 4.50 8.27 17.22
CA THR A 8 5.52 7.88 16.25
C THR A 8 5.32 6.43 15.80
N ALA A 9 5.00 5.55 16.74
CA ALA A 9 4.75 4.15 16.44
C ALA A 9 3.52 4.01 15.53
N LEU A 10 2.47 4.77 15.82
CA LEU A 10 1.27 4.73 14.98
C LEU A 10 1.55 5.22 13.58
N ARG A 11 2.35 6.27 13.44
CA ARG A 11 2.70 6.79 12.12
C ARG A 11 3.53 5.79 11.33
N ALA A 12 4.42 5.06 12.01
CA ALA A 12 5.19 4.02 11.35
C ALA A 12 4.28 2.92 10.84
N GLU A 13 3.28 2.54 11.63
CA GLU A 13 2.32 1.54 11.22
C GLU A 13 1.53 2.01 10.00
N ILE A 14 1.09 3.25 10.02
CA ILE A 14 0.35 3.81 8.90
C ILE A 14 1.21 3.77 7.63
N GLY A 15 2.48 4.13 7.75
CA GLY A 15 3.38 4.10 6.61
C GLY A 15 3.53 2.70 6.03
N ASN A 16 3.63 1.70 6.91
CA ASN A 16 3.73 0.31 6.48
C ASN A 16 2.48 -0.12 5.73
N VAL A 17 1.32 0.22 6.27
CA VAL A 17 0.06 -0.14 5.63
C VAL A 17 -0.09 0.56 4.29
N GLU A 18 0.28 1.82 4.23
CA GLU A 18 0.20 2.58 2.98
C GLU A 18 1.10 1.96 1.91
N GLN A 19 2.26 1.47 2.32
CA GLN A 19 3.17 0.82 1.39
C GLN A 19 2.55 -0.47 0.84
N ILE A 20 1.92 -1.24 1.71
CA ILE A 20 1.24 -2.48 1.30
C ILE A 20 0.12 -2.16 0.33
N ILE A 21 -0.66 -1.13 0.62
CA ILE A 21 -1.75 -0.72 -0.26
C ILE A 21 -1.21 -0.31 -1.62
N SER A 22 -0.12 0.43 -1.63
CA SER A 22 0.51 0.88 -2.87
C SER A 22 0.97 -0.30 -3.70
N GLU A 23 1.58 -1.30 -3.06
CA GLU A 23 2.05 -2.48 -3.75
C GLU A 23 0.90 -3.29 -4.33
N LYS A 24 -0.17 -3.44 -3.57
CA LYS A 24 -1.34 -4.16 -4.06
C LYS A 24 -2.00 -3.44 -5.21
N THR A 25 -2.08 -2.12 -5.13
CA THR A 25 -2.63 -1.32 -6.22
C THR A 25 -1.80 -1.48 -7.47
N LYS A 26 -0.49 -1.49 -7.33
CA LYS A 26 0.40 -1.65 -8.47
C LYS A 26 0.19 -3.01 -9.14
N VAL A 27 0.10 -4.06 -8.34
CA VAL A 27 -0.15 -5.40 -8.87
C VAL A 27 -1.50 -5.45 -9.58
N GLN A 28 -2.49 -4.82 -8.99
CA GLN A 28 -3.82 -4.78 -9.59
C GLN A 28 -3.78 -4.09 -10.94
N MET A 29 -3.07 -2.97 -11.02
CA MET A 29 -2.97 -2.23 -12.29
C MET A 29 -2.22 -3.03 -13.34
N GLU A 30 -1.19 -3.77 -12.92
CA GLU A 30 -0.45 -4.61 -13.85
C GLU A 30 -1.32 -5.74 -14.36
N ALA A 31 -2.12 -6.33 -13.49
CA ALA A 31 -3.03 -7.39 -13.88
C ALA A 31 -4.08 -6.86 -14.86
N ASP A 32 -4.59 -5.66 -14.58
CA ASP A 32 -5.57 -5.05 -15.46
C ASP A 32 -4.97 -4.78 -16.84
N ALA A 33 -3.73 -4.35 -16.87
CA ALA A 33 -3.04 -4.09 -18.14
C ALA A 33 -2.89 -5.37 -18.95
N LEU A 34 -2.56 -6.47 -18.27
CA LEU A 34 -2.44 -7.76 -18.93
C LEU A 34 -3.78 -8.23 -19.48
N PHE A 35 -4.84 -8.04 -18.71
CA PHE A 35 -6.17 -8.40 -19.15
C PHE A 35 -6.60 -7.56 -20.35
N SER A 36 -6.25 -6.29 -20.34
CA SER A 36 -6.57 -5.42 -21.47
C SER A 36 -5.91 -5.93 -22.74
N VAL A 37 -4.67 -6.34 -22.62
CA VAL A 37 -3.93 -6.87 -23.78
C VAL A 37 -4.54 -8.18 -24.25
N SER A 38 -4.92 -9.02 -23.30
CA SER A 38 -5.48 -10.35 -23.64
C SER A 38 -6.87 -10.25 -24.22
N ALA A 39 -7.58 -9.19 -23.91
CA ALA A 39 -8.96 -9.05 -24.34
C ALA A 39 -9.08 -8.88 -25.84
N ASP A 40 -7.99 -8.67 -26.49
CA ASP A 40 -7.95 -8.58 -27.95
C ASP A 40 -8.04 -9.97 -28.60
#